data_7889f18de920a7775b8873e2033ff3af
#
_entry.id   7889f18de920a7775b8873e2033ff3af
#
_cell.length_a   1.000
_cell.length_b   1.000
_cell.length_c   1.000
_cell.angle_alpha   90.00
_cell.angle_beta   90.00
_cell.angle_gamma   90.00
#
_symmetry.space_group_name_H-M   'P 1'
#
loop_
_entity.id
_entity.type
_entity.pdbx_description
1 polymer ?
#
loop_
_entity_poly.entity_id
_entity_poly.type
_entity_poly.pdbx_seq_one_letter_code
_entity_poly.pdbx_strand_id
1 'polypeptide(L)'
;NTGVQNRQDDMIPSVVVSETSKADTKSSVPVRVVANAKSGITVKKYVKGDYDKDSEVWNLTPASGGAITMDSDTFSVSENGVYSVYVESGNGKSVIEKVAITNIYPTSLIAPIVGTVTNIDDEVTGTAYPNLTVNVKIGSKVYKASVNVKGKFTVKIPVQNAGKKITVYVSDKSGDKSKSTSVTVKRNGPNSPKITSVKNNGYEIKGNTNDSNVKVYAVIGKNVYVSKAIGSSYYKKCNGYDKKLKIKKVNVVIKSNGDYTIAIPNQYSGTNVSVYSVDKLSRVSHVRNKKVSKSAPNKPTIYTVSSSD
;
A
#
# COMPACT_ATOMS: atom_id res chain seq x y z
N ASN A 1 -4.20 -72.02 -23.15
CA ASN A 1 -3.24 -71.11 -22.55
C ASN A 1 -3.75 -69.69 -22.69
N THR A 2 -4.59 -69.26 -21.77
CA THR A 2 -5.01 -67.85 -21.64
C THR A 2 -4.00 -67.19 -20.75
N GLY A 3 -3.04 -66.49 -21.37
CA GLY A 3 -2.14 -65.60 -20.69
C GLY A 3 -2.95 -64.46 -20.01
N VAL A 4 -3.09 -64.57 -18.70
CA VAL A 4 -3.50 -63.42 -17.87
C VAL A 4 -2.35 -62.43 -17.97
N GLN A 5 -2.48 -61.44 -18.83
CA GLN A 5 -1.64 -60.27 -18.81
C GLN A 5 -1.89 -59.60 -17.46
N ASN A 6 -0.91 -59.68 -16.54
CA ASN A 6 -0.82 -58.82 -15.39
C ASN A 6 -0.77 -57.39 -15.94
N ARG A 7 -1.92 -56.69 -15.94
CA ARG A 7 -1.91 -55.23 -16.11
C ARG A 7 -1.11 -54.68 -14.94
N GLN A 8 0.16 -54.38 -15.21
CA GLN A 8 1.03 -53.68 -14.30
C GLN A 8 0.34 -52.36 -13.94
N ASP A 9 0.36 -52.02 -12.66
CA ASP A 9 -0.23 -50.81 -12.17
C ASP A 9 0.51 -49.61 -12.78
N ASP A 10 -0.05 -49.01 -13.82
CA ASP A 10 0.49 -47.85 -14.51
C ASP A 10 0.04 -46.52 -13.88
N MET A 11 -0.70 -46.55 -12.78
CA MET A 11 -1.24 -45.37 -12.14
C MET A 11 -0.17 -44.64 -11.33
N ILE A 12 -0.18 -43.29 -11.41
CA ILE A 12 0.60 -42.44 -10.52
C ILE A 12 0.03 -42.55 -9.10
N PRO A 13 0.86 -42.31 -8.04
CA PRO A 13 0.39 -42.29 -6.66
C PRO A 13 -0.66 -41.18 -6.45
N SER A 14 -1.67 -41.48 -5.66
CA SER A 14 -2.54 -40.42 -5.13
C SER A 14 -1.89 -39.82 -3.89
N VAL A 15 -1.83 -38.49 -3.81
CA VAL A 15 -1.17 -37.78 -2.71
C VAL A 15 -2.03 -36.61 -2.25
N VAL A 16 -2.12 -36.44 -0.94
CA VAL A 16 -2.72 -35.27 -0.29
C VAL A 16 -1.73 -34.72 0.72
N VAL A 17 -1.39 -33.46 0.57
CA VAL A 17 -0.50 -32.74 1.49
C VAL A 17 -1.27 -31.63 2.19
N SER A 18 -1.25 -31.60 3.52
CA SER A 18 -1.98 -30.60 4.29
C SER A 18 -1.24 -30.23 5.58
N GLU A 19 -1.31 -28.97 5.96
CA GLU A 19 -0.95 -28.55 7.32
C GLU A 19 -1.94 -29.18 8.33
N THR A 20 -1.42 -29.60 9.47
CA THR A 20 -2.27 -30.23 10.52
C THR A 20 -3.04 -29.21 11.33
N SER A 21 -2.65 -27.94 11.30
CA SER A 21 -3.33 -26.83 11.95
C SER A 21 -3.15 -25.55 11.14
N LYS A 22 -4.24 -24.81 10.97
CA LYS A 22 -4.26 -23.44 10.40
C LYS A 22 -4.16 -22.35 11.47
N ALA A 23 -4.07 -22.72 12.73
CA ALA A 23 -3.89 -21.76 13.81
C ALA A 23 -2.54 -21.07 13.72
N ASP A 24 -2.52 -19.76 14.00
CA ASP A 24 -1.27 -18.99 14.05
C ASP A 24 -0.34 -19.55 15.14
N THR A 25 0.95 -19.67 14.83
CA THR A 25 1.94 -20.20 15.75
C THR A 25 3.26 -19.40 15.69
N LYS A 26 4.03 -19.45 16.76
CA LYS A 26 5.41 -18.95 16.85
C LYS A 26 6.42 -20.11 16.84
N SER A 27 5.95 -21.32 16.61
CA SER A 27 6.77 -22.53 16.49
C SER A 27 6.61 -23.17 15.10
N SER A 28 6.98 -24.43 14.97
CA SER A 28 6.83 -25.17 13.71
C SER A 28 5.37 -25.57 13.45
N VAL A 29 5.05 -25.75 12.17
CA VAL A 29 3.78 -26.30 11.69
C VAL A 29 4.03 -27.71 11.16
N PRO A 30 3.37 -28.75 11.71
CA PRO A 30 3.42 -30.07 11.15
C PRO A 30 2.61 -30.15 9.85
N VAL A 31 3.19 -30.81 8.85
CA VAL A 31 2.57 -31.06 7.55
C VAL A 31 2.42 -32.56 7.38
N ARG A 32 1.20 -33.02 7.08
CA ARG A 32 0.89 -34.41 6.86
C ARG A 32 0.84 -34.72 5.36
N VAL A 33 1.46 -35.84 4.98
CA VAL A 33 1.46 -36.38 3.63
C VAL A 33 0.71 -37.72 3.65
N VAL A 34 -0.41 -37.80 2.98
CA VAL A 34 -1.14 -39.05 2.78
C VAL A 34 -0.93 -39.49 1.35
N ALA A 35 -0.23 -40.60 1.15
CA ALA A 35 0.10 -41.10 -0.16
C ALA A 35 -0.30 -42.56 -0.28
N ASN A 36 -0.92 -42.93 -1.42
CA ASN A 36 -1.35 -44.30 -1.72
C ASN A 36 -1.00 -44.69 -3.17
N ALA A 37 -0.48 -45.87 -3.33
CA ALA A 37 -0.28 -46.52 -4.64
C ALA A 37 -0.42 -48.04 -4.48
N LYS A 38 -0.93 -48.72 -5.49
CA LYS A 38 -1.08 -50.15 -5.49
C LYS A 38 0.25 -50.89 -5.40
N SER A 39 1.29 -50.33 -6.02
CA SER A 39 2.69 -50.81 -5.97
C SER A 39 3.45 -50.39 -4.70
N GLY A 40 2.77 -49.77 -3.74
CA GLY A 40 3.39 -49.18 -2.55
C GLY A 40 4.08 -47.83 -2.83
N ILE A 41 4.47 -47.13 -1.76
CA ILE A 41 5.22 -45.86 -1.83
C ILE A 41 6.68 -46.16 -1.46
N THR A 42 7.61 -45.79 -2.33
CA THR A 42 9.06 -46.05 -2.16
C THR A 42 9.84 -44.83 -1.77
N VAL A 43 9.41 -43.63 -2.21
CA VAL A 43 10.12 -42.37 -1.88
C VAL A 43 9.13 -41.30 -1.49
N LYS A 44 9.43 -40.58 -0.42
CA LYS A 44 8.80 -39.30 -0.04
C LYS A 44 9.91 -38.30 0.27
N LYS A 45 9.87 -37.12 -0.37
CA LYS A 45 10.80 -36.01 -0.13
C LYS A 45 10.02 -34.70 -0.08
N TYR A 46 10.52 -33.72 0.66
CA TYR A 46 9.98 -32.36 0.64
C TYR A 46 11.11 -31.32 0.55
N VAL A 47 10.75 -30.15 0.03
CA VAL A 47 11.67 -29.00 -0.04
C VAL A 47 10.86 -27.71 0.00
N LYS A 48 11.46 -26.65 0.59
CA LYS A 48 10.87 -25.31 0.54
C LYS A 48 11.11 -24.70 -0.84
N GLY A 49 10.03 -24.34 -1.52
CA GLY A 49 10.03 -23.77 -2.86
C GLY A 49 8.91 -24.31 -3.71
N ASP A 50 8.73 -23.74 -4.88
CA ASP A 50 7.76 -24.15 -5.90
C ASP A 50 8.51 -24.90 -7.00
N TYR A 51 8.54 -26.23 -6.92
CA TYR A 51 9.30 -27.07 -7.82
C TYR A 51 8.40 -28.11 -8.52
N ASP A 52 8.79 -28.45 -9.76
CA ASP A 52 8.18 -29.51 -10.53
C ASP A 52 8.96 -30.83 -10.36
N LYS A 53 8.35 -31.94 -10.82
CA LYS A 53 8.92 -33.29 -10.66
C LYS A 53 10.30 -33.49 -11.32
N ASP A 54 10.56 -32.74 -12.39
CA ASP A 54 11.80 -32.84 -13.18
C ASP A 54 12.92 -31.91 -12.67
N SER A 55 12.69 -31.22 -11.54
CA SER A 55 13.67 -30.32 -10.94
C SER A 55 14.85 -31.11 -10.33
N GLU A 56 16.07 -30.63 -10.54
CA GLU A 56 17.30 -31.20 -9.95
C GLU A 56 17.30 -31.20 -8.42
N VAL A 57 16.48 -30.37 -7.77
CA VAL A 57 16.37 -30.26 -6.32
C VAL A 57 16.10 -31.61 -5.64
N TRP A 58 15.43 -32.55 -6.35
CA TRP A 58 15.11 -33.89 -5.83
C TRP A 58 16.32 -34.83 -5.75
N ASN A 59 17.38 -34.50 -6.49
CA ASN A 59 18.61 -35.29 -6.58
C ASN A 59 19.78 -34.65 -5.79
N LEU A 60 19.61 -33.40 -5.35
CA LEU A 60 20.61 -32.72 -4.54
C LEU A 60 20.53 -33.17 -3.07
N THR A 61 21.65 -33.05 -2.34
CA THR A 61 21.66 -33.24 -0.90
C THR A 61 21.04 -32.01 -0.20
N PRO A 62 20.45 -32.16 1.00
CA PRO A 62 19.92 -31.04 1.75
C PRO A 62 20.96 -29.93 2.04
N ALA A 63 22.21 -30.30 2.24
CA ALA A 63 23.33 -29.34 2.44
C ALA A 63 23.59 -28.48 1.18
N SER A 64 23.23 -28.98 -0.01
CA SER A 64 23.33 -28.27 -1.29
C SER A 64 22.00 -27.62 -1.72
N GLY A 65 21.05 -27.46 -0.79
CA GLY A 65 19.72 -26.90 -1.09
C GLY A 65 18.73 -27.91 -1.65
N GLY A 66 19.03 -29.21 -1.61
CA GLY A 66 18.18 -30.28 -2.10
C GLY A 66 17.06 -30.68 -1.15
N ALA A 67 16.22 -31.58 -1.62
CA ALA A 67 15.06 -32.07 -0.88
C ALA A 67 15.45 -32.99 0.29
N ILE A 68 14.66 -32.93 1.35
CA ILE A 68 14.79 -33.76 2.56
C ILE A 68 13.94 -35.00 2.40
N THR A 69 14.55 -36.19 2.59
CA THR A 69 13.84 -37.47 2.61
C THR A 69 12.97 -37.58 3.87
N MET A 70 11.77 -38.12 3.72
CA MET A 70 10.83 -38.32 4.82
C MET A 70 10.81 -39.80 5.25
N ASP A 71 11.06 -40.03 6.53
CA ASP A 71 10.95 -41.37 7.13
C ASP A 71 9.55 -41.62 7.74
N SER A 72 8.68 -40.61 7.74
CA SER A 72 7.31 -40.67 8.26
C SER A 72 6.31 -39.99 7.31
N ASP A 73 5.04 -40.03 7.67
CA ASP A 73 3.98 -39.34 6.97
C ASP A 73 3.83 -37.87 7.38
N THR A 74 4.75 -37.37 8.19
CA THR A 74 4.69 -36.00 8.69
C THR A 74 6.08 -35.38 8.71
N PHE A 75 6.18 -34.13 8.29
CA PHE A 75 7.36 -33.28 8.50
C PHE A 75 6.94 -31.97 9.13
N SER A 76 7.87 -31.26 9.77
CA SER A 76 7.60 -29.96 10.41
C SER A 76 8.41 -28.87 9.75
N VAL A 77 7.78 -27.71 9.57
CA VAL A 77 8.41 -26.52 8.99
C VAL A 77 8.34 -25.35 9.97
N SER A 78 9.41 -24.56 10.04
CA SER A 78 9.53 -23.41 10.93
C SER A 78 9.45 -22.06 10.22
N GLU A 79 9.19 -22.07 8.90
CA GLU A 79 9.13 -20.87 8.08
C GLU A 79 7.94 -20.90 7.15
N ASN A 80 7.34 -19.72 6.92
CA ASN A 80 6.31 -19.56 5.91
C ASN A 80 6.89 -19.74 4.50
N GLY A 81 6.07 -20.25 3.59
CA GLY A 81 6.43 -20.46 2.19
C GLY A 81 5.62 -21.56 1.54
N VAL A 82 5.89 -21.79 0.27
CA VAL A 82 5.40 -22.98 -0.45
C VAL A 82 6.38 -24.10 -0.20
N TYR A 83 5.86 -25.28 0.06
CA TYR A 83 6.64 -26.52 0.18
C TYR A 83 6.15 -27.50 -0.86
N SER A 84 7.07 -27.99 -1.70
CA SER A 84 6.81 -29.05 -2.69
C SER A 84 7.14 -30.39 -2.06
N VAL A 85 6.27 -31.37 -2.27
CA VAL A 85 6.37 -32.75 -1.78
C VAL A 85 6.42 -33.70 -2.98
N TYR A 86 7.50 -34.43 -3.13
CA TYR A 86 7.70 -35.46 -4.14
C TYR A 86 7.36 -36.82 -3.55
N VAL A 87 6.56 -37.59 -4.27
CA VAL A 87 6.19 -38.97 -3.90
C VAL A 87 6.38 -39.87 -5.08
N GLU A 88 7.06 -41.00 -4.90
CA GLU A 88 7.26 -42.03 -5.91
C GLU A 88 6.76 -43.36 -5.40
N SER A 89 6.14 -44.12 -6.30
CA SER A 89 5.59 -45.44 -6.05
C SER A 89 6.51 -46.55 -6.61
N GLY A 90 6.29 -47.79 -6.17
CA GLY A 90 7.11 -48.95 -6.55
C GLY A 90 7.15 -49.29 -8.04
N ASN A 91 6.27 -48.69 -8.84
CA ASN A 91 6.29 -48.78 -10.32
C ASN A 91 7.11 -47.64 -10.97
N GLY A 92 7.81 -46.81 -10.19
CA GLY A 92 8.63 -45.70 -10.68
C GLY A 92 7.84 -44.47 -11.12
N LYS A 93 6.52 -44.43 -10.90
CA LYS A 93 5.69 -43.23 -11.18
C LYS A 93 5.75 -42.26 -10.01
N SER A 94 5.83 -40.98 -10.30
CA SER A 94 5.93 -39.94 -9.28
C SER A 94 4.93 -38.81 -9.48
N VAL A 95 4.66 -38.09 -8.41
CA VAL A 95 3.78 -36.91 -8.36
C VAL A 95 4.37 -35.87 -7.43
N ILE A 96 4.08 -34.60 -7.70
CA ILE A 96 4.36 -33.45 -6.83
C ILE A 96 3.04 -32.89 -6.33
N GLU A 97 2.95 -32.72 -5.02
CA GLU A 97 1.92 -31.91 -4.36
C GLU A 97 2.54 -30.74 -3.61
N LYS A 98 1.79 -29.64 -3.46
CA LYS A 98 2.30 -28.40 -2.87
C LYS A 98 1.41 -27.95 -1.72
N VAL A 99 2.02 -27.43 -0.68
CA VAL A 99 1.30 -26.81 0.45
C VAL A 99 1.90 -25.44 0.74
N ALA A 100 1.03 -24.44 0.97
CA ALA A 100 1.44 -23.09 1.36
C ALA A 100 1.25 -22.91 2.87
N ILE A 101 2.33 -22.65 3.57
CA ILE A 101 2.33 -22.36 5.01
C ILE A 101 2.43 -20.84 5.18
N THR A 102 1.49 -20.26 5.93
CA THR A 102 1.37 -18.81 6.10
C THR A 102 1.10 -18.35 7.54
N ASN A 103 1.03 -19.30 8.46
CA ASN A 103 0.58 -19.10 9.84
C ASN A 103 1.71 -19.16 10.89
N ILE A 104 2.98 -19.14 10.46
CA ILE A 104 4.14 -19.07 11.34
C ILE A 104 4.57 -17.62 11.51
N TYR A 105 4.67 -17.15 12.76
CA TYR A 105 5.11 -15.80 13.11
C TYR A 105 6.43 -15.86 13.88
N PRO A 106 7.33 -14.88 13.72
CA PRO A 106 8.58 -14.84 14.48
C PRO A 106 8.28 -14.65 15.99
N THR A 107 9.06 -15.29 16.83
CA THR A 107 8.97 -15.15 18.29
C THR A 107 9.27 -13.73 18.76
N SER A 108 10.05 -12.97 17.97
CA SER A 108 10.35 -11.56 18.21
C SER A 108 10.14 -10.77 16.92
N LEU A 109 9.27 -9.75 16.96
CA LEU A 109 8.98 -8.91 15.81
C LEU A 109 10.13 -7.90 15.59
N ILE A 110 10.75 -7.98 14.41
CA ILE A 110 11.81 -7.05 14.00
C ILE A 110 11.17 -5.77 13.47
N ALA A 111 11.76 -4.61 13.78
CA ALA A 111 11.31 -3.33 13.26
C ALA A 111 11.35 -3.30 11.72
N PRO A 112 10.37 -2.71 11.04
CA PRO A 112 10.33 -2.63 9.58
C PRO A 112 11.45 -1.75 9.03
N ILE A 113 11.96 -2.09 7.85
CA ILE A 113 12.80 -1.20 7.05
C ILE A 113 11.88 -0.32 6.22
N VAL A 114 12.01 1.00 6.34
CA VAL A 114 11.13 1.98 5.72
C VAL A 114 11.89 2.74 4.64
N GLY A 115 11.29 2.87 3.47
CA GLY A 115 11.81 3.66 2.36
C GLY A 115 11.80 5.16 2.66
N THR A 116 12.48 5.94 1.81
CA THR A 116 12.42 7.40 1.90
C THR A 116 10.99 7.87 1.62
N VAL A 117 10.49 8.76 2.48
CA VAL A 117 9.19 9.43 2.30
C VAL A 117 9.44 10.90 2.03
N THR A 118 8.79 11.44 1.00
CA THR A 118 8.90 12.84 0.63
C THR A 118 7.56 13.58 0.77
N ASN A 119 7.60 14.89 0.73
CA ASN A 119 6.41 15.73 0.88
C ASN A 119 5.48 15.76 -0.35
N ILE A 120 5.72 14.91 -1.33
CA ILE A 120 4.83 14.68 -2.48
C ILE A 120 4.28 13.26 -2.51
N ASP A 121 4.73 12.38 -1.61
CA ASP A 121 4.29 11.00 -1.55
C ASP A 121 3.00 10.86 -0.74
N ASP A 122 2.08 10.04 -1.23
CA ASP A 122 0.82 9.68 -0.57
C ASP A 122 0.85 8.24 -0.03
N GLU A 123 2.05 7.65 0.05
CA GLU A 123 2.26 6.30 0.57
C GLU A 123 3.60 6.18 1.30
N VAL A 124 3.68 5.18 2.18
CA VAL A 124 4.90 4.70 2.83
C VAL A 124 5.16 3.28 2.36
N THR A 125 6.35 3.05 1.81
CA THR A 125 6.79 1.73 1.34
C THR A 125 7.96 1.21 2.16
N GLY A 126 8.16 -0.10 2.12
CA GLY A 126 9.27 -0.73 2.83
C GLY A 126 9.20 -2.24 2.84
N THR A 127 9.98 -2.83 3.75
CA THR A 127 10.03 -4.29 3.95
C THR A 127 9.89 -4.65 5.43
N ALA A 128 9.25 -5.78 5.68
CA ALA A 128 9.11 -6.39 6.99
C ALA A 128 8.86 -7.89 6.84
N TYR A 129 8.76 -8.62 7.94
CA TYR A 129 8.42 -10.03 7.90
C TYR A 129 7.03 -10.24 7.27
N PRO A 130 6.88 -11.21 6.36
CA PRO A 130 5.61 -11.48 5.66
C PRO A 130 4.43 -11.73 6.61
N ASN A 131 3.23 -11.46 6.14
CA ASN A 131 1.94 -11.69 6.84
C ASN A 131 1.73 -10.87 8.13
N LEU A 132 2.63 -9.96 8.48
CA LEU A 132 2.42 -9.00 9.56
C LEU A 132 1.58 -7.81 9.09
N THR A 133 1.00 -7.08 10.03
CA THR A 133 0.34 -5.80 9.77
C THR A 133 1.34 -4.67 10.01
N VAL A 134 1.57 -3.83 8.99
CA VAL A 134 2.32 -2.57 9.15
C VAL A 134 1.40 -1.49 9.66
N ASN A 135 1.87 -0.75 10.65
CA ASN A 135 1.20 0.38 11.27
C ASN A 135 2.03 1.64 11.06
N VAL A 136 1.51 2.61 10.32
CA VAL A 136 2.14 3.91 10.07
C VAL A 136 1.44 4.97 10.92
N LYS A 137 2.12 5.45 11.96
CA LYS A 137 1.59 6.46 12.90
C LYS A 137 2.05 7.86 12.50
N ILE A 138 1.10 8.76 12.32
CA ILE A 138 1.31 10.18 12.00
C ILE A 138 0.48 11.01 12.97
N GLY A 139 1.15 11.62 13.95
CA GLY A 139 0.44 12.25 15.07
C GLY A 139 -0.35 11.21 15.86
N SER A 140 -1.66 11.41 16.03
CA SER A 140 -2.58 10.48 16.69
C SER A 140 -3.17 9.42 15.76
N LYS A 141 -3.07 9.58 14.43
CA LYS A 141 -3.67 8.66 13.45
C LYS A 141 -2.73 7.51 13.09
N VAL A 142 -3.31 6.33 12.87
CA VAL A 142 -2.60 5.13 12.44
C VAL A 142 -3.22 4.62 11.14
N TYR A 143 -2.38 4.43 10.12
CA TYR A 143 -2.72 3.84 8.83
C TYR A 143 -2.12 2.44 8.76
N LYS A 144 -2.83 1.48 8.16
CA LYS A 144 -2.45 0.06 8.19
C LYS A 144 -2.45 -0.55 6.80
N ALA A 145 -1.57 -1.53 6.59
CA ALA A 145 -1.59 -2.46 5.47
C ALA A 145 -0.94 -3.79 5.86
N SER A 146 -1.17 -4.83 5.07
CA SER A 146 -0.50 -6.13 5.25
C SER A 146 0.84 -6.15 4.54
N VAL A 147 1.82 -6.85 5.12
CA VAL A 147 3.07 -7.22 4.45
C VAL A 147 2.78 -8.41 3.55
N ASN A 148 3.14 -8.33 2.28
CA ASN A 148 2.92 -9.41 1.33
C ASN A 148 3.89 -10.58 1.54
N VAL A 149 3.68 -11.69 0.84
CA VAL A 149 4.51 -12.90 0.93
C VAL A 149 5.98 -12.70 0.55
N LYS A 150 6.31 -11.62 -0.18
CA LYS A 150 7.69 -11.23 -0.53
C LYS A 150 8.30 -10.27 0.50
N GLY A 151 7.65 -10.05 1.64
CA GLY A 151 8.12 -9.15 2.68
C GLY A 151 8.00 -7.66 2.34
N LYS A 152 7.27 -7.26 1.30
CA LYS A 152 7.07 -5.86 0.91
C LYS A 152 5.74 -5.31 1.41
N PHE A 153 5.71 -4.02 1.75
CA PHE A 153 4.47 -3.31 2.10
C PHE A 153 4.36 -1.96 1.42
N THR A 154 3.11 -1.52 1.24
CA THR A 154 2.73 -0.16 0.82
C THR A 154 1.54 0.27 1.66
N VAL A 155 1.70 1.36 2.41
CA VAL A 155 0.64 1.94 3.25
C VAL A 155 0.25 3.30 2.69
N LYS A 156 -0.98 3.46 2.26
CA LYS A 156 -1.51 4.76 1.82
C LYS A 156 -1.68 5.71 3.01
N ILE A 157 -1.17 6.92 2.86
CA ILE A 157 -1.23 7.99 3.86
C ILE A 157 -1.62 9.32 3.20
N PRO A 158 -2.20 10.27 3.94
CA PRO A 158 -2.27 11.64 3.46
C PRO A 158 -0.85 12.21 3.28
N VAL A 159 -0.64 12.96 2.20
CA VAL A 159 0.63 13.66 1.98
C VAL A 159 0.99 14.52 3.18
N GLN A 160 2.25 14.42 3.60
CA GLN A 160 2.79 15.13 4.76
C GLN A 160 3.74 16.24 4.33
N ASN A 161 3.80 17.31 5.11
CA ASN A 161 4.80 18.37 4.89
C ASN A 161 6.21 17.86 5.23
N ALA A 162 7.21 18.42 4.52
CA ALA A 162 8.62 18.16 4.83
C ALA A 162 8.92 18.50 6.30
N GLY A 163 9.76 17.68 6.94
CA GLY A 163 10.07 17.77 8.35
C GLY A 163 9.10 17.00 9.27
N LYS A 164 7.97 16.51 8.78
CA LYS A 164 7.04 15.70 9.59
C LYS A 164 7.68 14.35 9.93
N LYS A 165 7.61 13.96 11.20
CA LYS A 165 8.05 12.65 11.69
C LYS A 165 6.92 11.63 11.52
N ILE A 166 7.25 10.47 10.95
CA ILE A 166 6.40 9.30 10.77
C ILE A 166 7.02 8.15 11.55
N THR A 167 6.22 7.43 12.31
CA THR A 167 6.66 6.26 13.08
C THR A 167 6.01 5.01 12.51
N VAL A 168 6.81 3.99 12.18
CA VAL A 168 6.34 2.75 11.56
C VAL A 168 6.73 1.57 12.42
N TYR A 169 5.81 0.67 12.68
CA TYR A 169 6.02 -0.59 13.40
C TYR A 169 5.14 -1.68 12.79
N VAL A 170 5.47 -2.93 13.04
CA VAL A 170 4.63 -4.06 12.66
C VAL A 170 3.95 -4.67 13.87
N SER A 171 2.81 -5.32 13.65
CA SER A 171 2.11 -6.12 14.64
C SER A 171 1.65 -7.45 14.04
N ASP A 172 1.62 -8.48 14.85
CA ASP A 172 1.00 -9.76 14.51
C ASP A 172 -0.51 -9.76 14.84
N LYS A 173 -1.17 -10.88 14.59
CA LYS A 173 -2.61 -11.06 14.89
C LYS A 173 -2.91 -11.12 16.39
N SER A 174 -1.91 -11.51 17.21
CA SER A 174 -2.02 -11.53 18.67
C SER A 174 -1.98 -10.12 19.28
N GLY A 175 -1.58 -9.12 18.49
CA GLY A 175 -1.42 -7.73 18.92
C GLY A 175 -0.01 -7.37 19.40
N ASP A 176 0.94 -8.31 19.38
CA ASP A 176 2.33 -8.03 19.69
C ASP A 176 2.92 -7.05 18.68
N LYS A 177 3.82 -6.19 19.12
CA LYS A 177 4.38 -5.09 18.31
C LYS A 177 5.90 -5.15 18.27
N SER A 178 6.47 -4.81 17.12
CA SER A 178 7.91 -4.58 16.99
C SER A 178 8.34 -3.26 17.64
N LYS A 179 9.65 -3.09 17.77
CA LYS A 179 10.24 -1.75 17.89
C LYS A 179 9.85 -0.92 16.67
N SER A 180 9.84 0.41 16.82
CA SER A 180 9.44 1.32 15.76
C SER A 180 10.64 1.84 14.97
N THR A 181 10.49 1.97 13.66
CA THR A 181 11.36 2.76 12.79
C THR A 181 10.75 4.15 12.62
N SER A 182 11.56 5.20 12.76
CA SER A 182 11.13 6.59 12.53
C SER A 182 11.77 7.13 11.28
N VAL A 183 10.96 7.76 10.41
CA VAL A 183 11.42 8.49 9.22
C VAL A 183 10.93 9.92 9.27
N THR A 184 11.76 10.84 8.78
CA THR A 184 11.38 12.25 8.61
C THR A 184 11.09 12.51 7.15
N VAL A 185 9.94 13.10 6.85
CA VAL A 185 9.52 13.43 5.48
C VAL A 185 10.53 14.40 4.87
N LYS A 186 11.17 14.00 3.78
CA LYS A 186 12.15 14.81 3.06
C LYS A 186 11.46 15.80 2.12
N ARG A 187 12.11 16.92 1.84
CA ARG A 187 11.62 17.88 0.83
C ARG A 187 11.96 17.39 -0.59
N ASN A 188 10.94 17.23 -1.43
CA ASN A 188 11.08 16.95 -2.86
C ASN A 188 10.33 17.96 -3.75
N GLY A 189 9.70 18.95 -3.13
CA GLY A 189 8.96 20.05 -3.76
C GLY A 189 8.46 21.02 -2.71
N PRO A 190 7.63 22.00 -3.07
CA PRO A 190 6.96 22.84 -2.09
C PRO A 190 5.94 22.04 -1.27
N ASN A 191 5.69 22.47 -0.05
CA ASN A 191 4.65 21.85 0.78
C ASN A 191 3.27 22.05 0.14
N SER A 192 2.36 21.10 0.38
CA SER A 192 0.95 21.23 -0.01
C SER A 192 0.33 22.46 0.65
N PRO A 193 -0.32 23.36 -0.10
CA PRO A 193 -0.97 24.50 0.48
C PRO A 193 -2.17 24.07 1.34
N LYS A 194 -2.39 24.73 2.46
CA LYS A 194 -3.59 24.57 3.27
C LYS A 194 -4.67 25.51 2.74
N ILE A 195 -5.88 25.05 2.50
CA ILE A 195 -7.04 25.88 2.19
C ILE A 195 -7.79 26.16 3.49
N THR A 196 -7.79 27.39 3.97
CA THR A 196 -8.47 27.78 5.21
C THR A 196 -9.92 28.13 4.92
N SER A 197 -10.20 28.90 3.88
CA SER A 197 -11.53 29.35 3.54
C SER A 197 -11.78 29.38 2.04
N VAL A 198 -12.95 28.92 1.64
CA VAL A 198 -13.63 29.19 0.36
C VAL A 198 -15.13 29.06 0.58
N LYS A 199 -15.88 30.17 0.39
CA LYS A 199 -17.31 30.26 0.69
C LYS A 199 -18.11 30.56 -0.58
N ASN A 200 -19.39 30.17 -0.63
CA ASN A 200 -20.25 30.32 -1.80
C ASN A 200 -20.64 31.77 -2.11
N ASN A 201 -20.54 32.70 -1.16
CA ASN A 201 -20.74 34.13 -1.36
C ASN A 201 -19.41 34.92 -1.36
N GLY A 202 -18.28 34.22 -1.41
CA GLY A 202 -16.94 34.80 -1.44
C GLY A 202 -16.35 34.78 -2.84
N TYR A 203 -15.49 35.76 -3.10
CA TYR A 203 -14.77 35.92 -4.36
C TYR A 203 -13.28 35.55 -4.20
N GLU A 204 -12.95 34.73 -3.20
CA GLU A 204 -11.58 34.40 -2.89
C GLU A 204 -11.41 33.02 -2.23
N ILE A 205 -10.24 32.45 -2.47
CA ILE A 205 -9.72 31.29 -1.73
C ILE A 205 -8.63 31.80 -0.83
N LYS A 206 -8.71 31.49 0.48
CA LYS A 206 -7.67 31.80 1.47
C LYS A 206 -7.00 30.53 1.96
N GLY A 207 -5.71 30.64 2.26
CA GLY A 207 -4.95 29.52 2.79
C GLY A 207 -3.54 29.92 3.21
N ASN A 208 -2.72 28.91 3.46
CA ASN A 208 -1.30 29.06 3.81
C ASN A 208 -0.46 27.99 3.12
N THR A 209 0.70 28.39 2.57
CA THR A 209 1.64 27.49 1.90
C THR A 209 2.77 27.02 2.83
N ASN A 210 2.96 27.63 3.99
CA ASN A 210 4.16 27.55 4.82
C ASN A 210 5.46 27.90 4.04
N ASP A 211 5.34 28.59 2.91
CA ASP A 211 6.45 29.00 2.05
C ASP A 211 6.02 30.19 1.19
N SER A 212 6.70 31.34 1.35
CA SER A 212 6.42 32.55 0.57
C SER A 212 7.09 32.56 -0.81
N ASN A 213 8.04 31.65 -1.05
CA ASN A 213 8.82 31.56 -2.29
C ASN A 213 8.19 30.63 -3.34
N VAL A 214 6.88 30.51 -3.33
CA VAL A 214 6.12 29.67 -4.26
C VAL A 214 5.07 30.49 -5.01
N LYS A 215 4.61 29.96 -6.15
CA LYS A 215 3.39 30.42 -6.81
C LYS A 215 2.26 29.51 -6.41
N VAL A 216 1.07 30.06 -6.18
CA VAL A 216 -0.13 29.29 -5.80
C VAL A 216 -1.12 29.33 -6.94
N TYR A 217 -1.73 28.19 -7.20
CA TYR A 217 -2.70 27.96 -8.27
C TYR A 217 -3.96 27.33 -7.70
N ALA A 218 -5.11 27.76 -8.21
CA ALA A 218 -6.39 27.10 -7.93
C ALA A 218 -6.98 26.54 -9.21
N VAL A 219 -7.59 25.34 -9.12
CA VAL A 219 -8.34 24.69 -10.20
C VAL A 219 -9.78 24.51 -9.75
N ILE A 220 -10.72 25.00 -10.56
CA ILE A 220 -12.16 24.84 -10.36
C ILE A 220 -12.76 24.39 -11.69
N GLY A 221 -13.26 23.16 -11.76
CA GLY A 221 -13.74 22.57 -13.01
C GLY A 221 -12.65 22.56 -14.08
N LYS A 222 -12.85 23.27 -15.17
CA LYS A 222 -11.89 23.40 -16.28
C LYS A 222 -11.04 24.68 -16.22
N ASN A 223 -11.17 25.50 -15.18
CA ASN A 223 -10.47 26.77 -15.06
C ASN A 223 -9.30 26.69 -14.08
N VAL A 224 -8.15 27.26 -14.44
CA VAL A 224 -6.99 27.46 -13.59
C VAL A 224 -6.82 28.95 -13.30
N TYR A 225 -6.85 29.30 -12.05
CA TYR A 225 -6.72 30.66 -11.54
C TYR A 225 -5.28 30.91 -11.11
N VAL A 226 -4.62 31.92 -11.71
CA VAL A 226 -3.17 32.16 -11.58
C VAL A 226 -2.87 33.65 -11.65
N SER A 227 -1.73 34.09 -11.08
CA SER A 227 -1.27 35.48 -11.16
C SER A 227 -0.63 35.82 -12.53
N LYS A 228 0.00 34.86 -13.20
CA LYS A 228 0.62 34.97 -14.53
C LYS A 228 0.23 33.80 -15.40
N ALA A 229 0.07 34.03 -16.71
CA ALA A 229 -0.13 32.95 -17.67
C ALA A 229 1.11 32.03 -17.68
N ILE A 230 0.90 30.72 -17.63
CA ILE A 230 1.94 29.69 -17.78
C ILE A 230 1.54 28.81 -18.95
N GLY A 231 2.54 28.23 -19.65
CA GLY A 231 2.29 27.37 -20.80
C GLY A 231 1.43 26.13 -20.46
N SER A 232 0.61 25.71 -21.40
CA SER A 232 -0.37 24.62 -21.23
C SER A 232 0.24 23.26 -20.86
N SER A 233 1.48 22.98 -21.24
CA SER A 233 2.21 21.76 -20.92
C SER A 233 2.48 21.58 -19.43
N TYR A 234 2.53 22.67 -18.67
CA TYR A 234 2.80 22.66 -17.24
C TYR A 234 1.64 22.09 -16.43
N TYR A 235 0.39 22.35 -16.85
CA TYR A 235 -0.80 21.86 -16.16
C TYR A 235 -1.06 20.37 -16.34
N LYS A 236 -0.66 19.80 -17.47
CA LYS A 236 -0.72 18.34 -17.72
C LYS A 236 0.11 17.55 -16.71
N LYS A 237 1.29 18.07 -16.37
CA LYS A 237 2.22 17.42 -15.44
C LYS A 237 1.74 17.46 -13.99
N CYS A 238 0.96 18.48 -13.60
CA CYS A 238 0.56 18.74 -12.22
C CYS A 238 -0.66 17.95 -11.73
N ASN A 239 -1.57 17.55 -12.63
CA ASN A 239 -2.89 17.05 -12.21
C ASN A 239 -3.34 15.74 -12.87
N GLY A 240 -2.54 15.10 -13.75
CA GLY A 240 -3.00 13.95 -14.53
C GLY A 240 -4.24 14.25 -15.42
N TYR A 241 -4.62 15.52 -15.57
CA TYR A 241 -5.80 15.93 -16.32
C TYR A 241 -5.46 16.10 -17.81
N ASP A 242 -6.00 15.21 -18.62
CA ASP A 242 -5.88 15.23 -20.09
C ASP A 242 -6.80 16.27 -20.77
N LYS A 243 -7.49 17.11 -20.01
CA LYS A 243 -8.46 18.10 -20.52
C LYS A 243 -7.83 19.48 -20.70
N LYS A 244 -8.16 20.16 -21.79
CA LYS A 244 -7.77 21.55 -22.04
C LYS A 244 -8.27 22.46 -20.92
N LEU A 245 -7.39 22.82 -19.98
CA LEU A 245 -7.71 23.76 -18.90
C LEU A 245 -7.67 25.20 -19.46
N LYS A 246 -8.66 26.02 -19.04
CA LYS A 246 -8.73 27.44 -19.37
C LYS A 246 -8.02 28.25 -18.30
N ILE A 247 -6.98 29.00 -18.70
CA ILE A 247 -6.22 29.86 -17.80
C ILE A 247 -7.00 31.16 -17.55
N LYS A 248 -7.18 31.49 -16.28
CA LYS A 248 -7.78 32.74 -15.82
C LYS A 248 -6.75 33.53 -15.04
N LYS A 249 -6.34 34.68 -15.57
CA LYS A 249 -5.51 35.63 -14.83
C LYS A 249 -6.31 36.27 -13.71
N VAL A 250 -5.82 36.21 -12.49
CA VAL A 250 -6.47 36.76 -11.30
C VAL A 250 -5.45 37.37 -10.36
N ASN A 251 -5.92 38.14 -9.40
CA ASN A 251 -5.06 38.60 -8.32
C ASN A 251 -4.74 37.43 -7.37
N VAL A 252 -3.45 37.16 -7.18
CA VAL A 252 -2.93 36.21 -6.20
C VAL A 252 -1.91 36.93 -5.32
N VAL A 253 -2.20 37.01 -4.04
CA VAL A 253 -1.33 37.63 -3.04
C VAL A 253 -0.78 36.51 -2.15
N ILE A 254 0.53 36.52 -1.91
CA ILE A 254 1.21 35.63 -0.94
C ILE A 254 2.01 36.52 -0.01
N LYS A 255 1.73 36.44 1.30
CA LYS A 255 2.44 37.16 2.34
C LYS A 255 3.74 36.46 2.73
N SER A 256 4.63 37.15 3.43
CA SER A 256 5.91 36.59 3.92
C SER A 256 5.74 35.37 4.83
N ASN A 257 4.65 35.30 5.59
CA ASN A 257 4.32 34.16 6.44
C ASN A 257 3.68 32.96 5.67
N GLY A 258 3.59 33.05 4.33
CA GLY A 258 2.99 32.03 3.47
C GLY A 258 1.47 32.09 3.35
N ASP A 259 0.79 33.02 4.00
CA ASP A 259 -0.65 33.22 3.78
C ASP A 259 -0.90 33.67 2.36
N TYR A 260 -1.92 33.08 1.72
CA TYR A 260 -2.29 33.44 0.35
C TYR A 260 -3.77 33.75 0.21
N THR A 261 -4.06 34.57 -0.79
CA THR A 261 -5.42 34.85 -1.27
C THR A 261 -5.42 34.76 -2.79
N ILE A 262 -6.35 33.97 -3.35
CA ILE A 262 -6.58 33.85 -4.79
C ILE A 262 -7.98 34.38 -5.11
N ALA A 263 -8.07 35.41 -5.93
CA ALA A 263 -9.35 35.90 -6.42
C ALA A 263 -9.99 34.88 -7.35
N ILE A 264 -11.26 34.58 -7.15
CA ILE A 264 -12.07 33.67 -7.98
C ILE A 264 -13.46 34.24 -8.18
N PRO A 265 -14.18 33.90 -9.25
CA PRO A 265 -15.60 34.15 -9.31
C PRO A 265 -16.38 33.42 -8.24
N ASN A 266 -17.55 33.91 -7.89
CA ASN A 266 -18.47 33.23 -7.00
C ASN A 266 -18.72 31.77 -7.43
N GLN A 267 -18.74 30.85 -6.47
CA GLN A 267 -18.89 29.42 -6.66
C GLN A 267 -20.11 28.90 -5.88
N TYR A 268 -20.78 27.89 -6.41
CA TYR A 268 -21.86 27.21 -5.68
C TYR A 268 -21.30 26.39 -4.51
N SER A 269 -22.05 26.33 -3.41
CA SER A 269 -21.73 25.44 -2.30
C SER A 269 -21.59 23.99 -2.78
N GLY A 270 -20.60 23.28 -2.28
CA GLY A 270 -20.29 21.91 -2.72
C GLY A 270 -19.32 21.81 -3.90
N THR A 271 -19.07 22.93 -4.66
CA THR A 271 -18.07 22.93 -5.73
C THR A 271 -16.70 22.53 -5.21
N ASN A 272 -16.03 21.62 -5.92
CA ASN A 272 -14.65 21.24 -5.59
C ASN A 272 -13.66 22.30 -6.04
N VAL A 273 -12.78 22.70 -5.12
CA VAL A 273 -11.65 23.58 -5.36
C VAL A 273 -10.37 22.82 -5.06
N SER A 274 -9.44 22.80 -6.01
CA SER A 274 -8.11 22.20 -5.88
C SER A 274 -7.06 23.30 -5.85
N VAL A 275 -6.14 23.27 -4.89
CA VAL A 275 -5.04 24.24 -4.81
C VAL A 275 -3.72 23.51 -4.71
N TYR A 276 -2.72 24.00 -5.42
CA TYR A 276 -1.34 23.52 -5.36
C TYR A 276 -0.36 24.69 -5.47
N SER A 277 0.86 24.48 -5.05
CA SER A 277 1.95 25.45 -5.13
C SER A 277 3.08 24.95 -6.02
N VAL A 278 3.84 25.87 -6.57
CA VAL A 278 4.97 25.61 -7.47
C VAL A 278 6.15 26.46 -7.04
N ASP A 279 7.31 25.85 -6.88
CA ASP A 279 8.54 26.55 -6.50
C ASP A 279 9.31 27.11 -7.72
N LYS A 280 10.42 27.81 -7.44
CA LYS A 280 11.30 28.40 -8.48
C LYS A 280 11.93 27.36 -9.41
N LEU A 281 12.08 26.12 -8.98
CA LEU A 281 12.58 25.01 -9.78
C LEU A 281 11.48 24.28 -10.55
N SER A 282 10.29 24.85 -10.61
CA SER A 282 9.11 24.28 -11.27
C SER A 282 8.67 22.93 -10.68
N ARG A 283 9.02 22.63 -9.43
CA ARG A 283 8.51 21.48 -8.71
C ARG A 283 7.14 21.79 -8.15
N VAL A 284 6.23 20.85 -8.23
CA VAL A 284 4.82 21.02 -7.87
C VAL A 284 4.55 20.34 -6.53
N SER A 285 3.78 20.99 -5.67
CA SER A 285 3.27 20.38 -4.44
C SER A 285 2.20 19.34 -4.78
N HIS A 286 1.90 18.50 -3.81
CA HIS A 286 0.66 17.72 -3.88
C HIS A 286 -0.56 18.66 -3.84
N VAL A 287 -1.61 18.27 -4.57
CA VAL A 287 -2.86 19.05 -4.66
C VAL A 287 -3.67 18.93 -3.37
N ARG A 288 -4.17 20.04 -2.89
CA ARG A 288 -5.12 20.07 -1.78
C ARG A 288 -6.52 20.40 -2.28
N ASN A 289 -7.48 19.58 -1.90
CA ASN A 289 -8.89 19.74 -2.29
C ASN A 289 -9.73 20.23 -1.11
N LYS A 290 -10.70 21.11 -1.40
CA LYS A 290 -11.73 21.56 -0.45
C LYS A 290 -13.02 21.84 -1.19
N LYS A 291 -14.16 21.48 -0.61
CA LYS A 291 -15.47 21.90 -1.12
C LYS A 291 -15.78 23.30 -0.65
N VAL A 292 -16.40 24.09 -1.53
CA VAL A 292 -16.93 25.41 -1.20
C VAL A 292 -17.98 25.27 -0.10
N SER A 293 -17.78 25.95 1.01
CA SER A 293 -18.70 25.92 2.14
C SER A 293 -19.85 26.89 1.95
N LYS A 294 -21.03 26.54 2.50
CA LYS A 294 -22.17 27.44 2.58
C LYS A 294 -21.84 28.59 3.57
N SER A 295 -22.14 29.82 3.18
CA SER A 295 -22.09 30.96 4.08
C SER A 295 -23.35 31.00 4.93
N ALA A 296 -23.26 31.54 6.15
CA ALA A 296 -24.45 31.89 6.90
C ALA A 296 -25.24 32.98 6.14
N PRO A 297 -26.57 32.93 6.12
CA PRO A 297 -27.36 34.04 5.60
C PRO A 297 -26.98 35.32 6.35
N ASN A 298 -26.98 36.45 5.64
CA ASN A 298 -26.87 37.75 6.31
C ASN A 298 -28.06 37.90 7.28
N LYS A 299 -27.82 38.47 8.45
CA LYS A 299 -28.92 38.85 9.33
C LYS A 299 -29.88 39.73 8.55
N PRO A 300 -31.21 39.44 8.52
CA PRO A 300 -32.17 40.33 7.88
C PRO A 300 -32.09 41.67 8.58
N THR A 301 -31.98 42.75 7.80
CA THR A 301 -32.11 44.13 8.31
C THR A 301 -33.60 44.38 8.38
N ILE A 302 -34.15 44.54 9.57
CA ILE A 302 -35.52 44.93 9.80
C ILE A 302 -35.54 46.46 9.64
N TYR A 303 -36.15 46.93 8.60
CA TYR A 303 -36.51 48.32 8.50
C TYR A 303 -37.79 48.51 9.30
N THR A 304 -37.78 49.43 10.26
CA THR A 304 -38.98 49.83 10.98
C THR A 304 -39.95 50.42 10.00
N VAL A 305 -41.10 49.74 9.82
CA VAL A 305 -42.24 50.33 9.15
C VAL A 305 -42.87 51.27 10.15
N SER A 306 -42.72 52.59 9.96
CA SER A 306 -43.50 53.58 10.70
C SER A 306 -44.93 53.52 10.15
N SER A 307 -45.92 53.21 10.98
CA SER A 307 -47.29 53.44 10.66
C SER A 307 -47.48 54.95 10.66
N SER A 308 -47.77 55.50 9.50
CA SER A 308 -48.34 56.82 9.43
C SER A 308 -49.85 56.69 9.75
N ASP A 309 -50.26 57.31 10.84
CA ASP A 309 -51.68 57.55 11.13
C ASP A 309 -52.28 58.42 10.05
#